data_859a5d2d76f57ed9814403c62c54b7f0
#
_entry.id   859a5d2d76f57ed9814403c62c54b7f0
#
_cell.length_a   1.000
_cell.length_b   1.000
_cell.length_c   1.000
_cell.angle_alpha   90.00
_cell.angle_beta   90.00
_cell.angle_gamma   90.00
#
_symmetry.space_group_name_H-M   'P 1'
#
loop_
_entity.id
_entity.type
_entity.pdbx_description
1 polymer ?
#
loop_
_entity_poly.entity_id
_entity_poly.type
_entity_poly.pdbx_seq_one_letter_code
_entity_poly.pdbx_strand_id
1 'polypeptide(L)'
;MIRIVTATLGVIALGAVSSAPAAAQKGDRTRLMPEEIATKPEIKNVYDAIKTFRPAFFRVRARGDNADNTSTSGYGASSGRPEPSLFIDETRFERLDDLRNIPVGELTEVKLLSESETNVRFGPGHPYGALMVTTNRRR
;
A
#
# COMPACT_ATOMS: atom_id res chain seq x y z
N MET A 1 9.09 79.28 -19.45
CA MET A 1 8.54 78.06 -20.02
C MET A 1 9.01 76.86 -19.18
N ILE A 2 8.17 76.39 -18.28
CA ILE A 2 8.52 75.28 -17.33
C ILE A 2 7.83 74.09 -17.83
N ARG A 3 8.59 73.03 -18.18
CA ARG A 3 8.05 71.71 -18.56
C ARG A 3 8.09 70.82 -17.33
N ILE A 4 6.90 70.47 -16.85
CA ILE A 4 6.73 69.53 -15.75
C ILE A 4 6.74 68.12 -16.36
N VAL A 5 7.71 67.28 -15.94
CA VAL A 5 7.81 65.87 -16.29
C VAL A 5 7.17 65.11 -15.14
N THR A 6 6.01 64.51 -15.41
CA THR A 6 5.29 63.62 -14.51
C THR A 6 5.93 62.24 -14.58
N ALA A 7 6.58 61.80 -13.53
CA ALA A 7 7.09 60.45 -13.35
C ALA A 7 5.96 59.53 -12.86
N THR A 8 5.58 58.56 -13.66
CA THR A 8 4.59 57.53 -13.32
C THR A 8 5.31 56.43 -12.54
N LEU A 9 4.96 56.30 -11.28
CA LEU A 9 5.48 55.23 -10.39
C LEU A 9 4.69 53.95 -10.69
N GLY A 10 5.33 52.95 -11.33
CA GLY A 10 4.76 51.63 -11.55
C GLY A 10 4.87 50.81 -10.27
N VAL A 11 3.72 50.45 -9.70
CA VAL A 11 3.62 49.52 -8.58
C VAL A 11 3.73 48.09 -9.13
N ILE A 12 4.86 47.42 -8.88
CA ILE A 12 5.04 46.01 -9.13
C ILE A 12 4.41 45.24 -7.96
N ALA A 13 3.23 44.64 -8.19
CA ALA A 13 2.62 43.73 -7.26
C ALA A 13 3.38 42.39 -7.28
N LEU A 14 4.17 42.11 -6.25
CA LEU A 14 4.79 40.84 -5.98
C LEU A 14 3.68 39.86 -5.59
N GLY A 15 3.25 39.01 -6.53
CA GLY A 15 2.36 37.89 -6.24
C GLY A 15 3.07 36.86 -5.37
N ALA A 16 2.71 36.80 -4.09
CA ALA A 16 3.11 35.71 -3.21
C ALA A 16 2.52 34.40 -3.70
N VAL A 17 3.35 33.56 -4.32
CA VAL A 17 3.01 32.17 -4.60
C VAL A 17 2.96 31.45 -3.27
N SER A 18 1.76 31.32 -2.72
CA SER A 18 1.49 30.52 -1.52
C SER A 18 1.63 29.05 -1.92
N SER A 19 2.83 28.50 -1.74
CA SER A 19 3.05 27.06 -1.78
C SER A 19 2.38 26.46 -0.55
N ALA A 20 1.14 25.98 -0.74
CA ALA A 20 0.46 25.19 0.26
C ALA A 20 1.37 23.99 0.60
N PRO A 21 1.66 23.71 1.89
CA PRO A 21 2.35 22.50 2.25
C PRO A 21 1.49 21.33 1.78
N ALA A 22 2.06 20.47 0.93
CA ALA A 22 1.44 19.20 0.59
C ALA A 22 1.17 18.50 1.92
N ALA A 23 -0.10 18.49 2.33
CA ALA A 23 -0.55 17.73 3.48
C ALA A 23 -0.06 16.30 3.22
N ALA A 24 0.86 15.82 4.05
CA ALA A 24 1.31 14.45 4.03
C ALA A 24 0.06 13.58 4.12
N GLN A 25 -0.37 13.04 2.98
CA GLN A 25 -1.50 12.15 2.90
C GLN A 25 -1.10 10.97 3.78
N LYS A 26 -1.78 10.87 4.94
CA LYS A 26 -1.65 9.75 5.83
C LYS A 26 -2.11 8.54 5.04
N GLY A 27 -1.14 7.86 4.42
CA GLY A 27 -1.39 6.78 3.47
C GLY A 27 -2.41 5.81 4.05
N ASP A 28 -3.34 5.37 3.23
CA ASP A 28 -4.36 4.42 3.63
C ASP A 28 -3.67 3.21 4.29
N ARG A 29 -4.02 2.93 5.55
CA ARG A 29 -3.38 1.87 6.34
C ARG A 29 -3.57 0.48 5.75
N THR A 30 -4.51 0.35 4.82
CA THR A 30 -4.85 -0.90 4.15
C THR A 30 -4.20 -1.02 2.77
N ARG A 31 -3.52 0.04 2.30
CA ARG A 31 -2.87 0.08 0.99
C ARG A 31 -1.41 0.49 1.11
N LEU A 32 -0.62 0.02 0.16
CA LEU A 32 0.76 0.46 -0.06
C LEU A 32 0.92 0.76 -1.55
N MET A 33 1.30 1.98 -1.85
CA MET A 33 1.46 2.47 -3.21
C MET A 33 2.94 2.58 -3.58
N PRO A 34 3.30 2.47 -4.88
CA PRO A 34 4.68 2.58 -5.34
C PRO A 34 5.34 3.91 -4.97
N GLU A 35 4.58 5.00 -4.90
CA GLU A 35 5.07 6.33 -4.55
C GLU A 35 5.63 6.38 -3.12
N GLU A 36 5.01 5.65 -2.19
CA GLU A 36 5.52 5.53 -0.82
C GLU A 36 6.86 4.79 -0.81
N ILE A 37 6.98 3.74 -1.63
CA ILE A 37 8.19 2.91 -1.70
C ILE A 37 9.34 3.67 -2.36
N ALA A 38 9.05 4.55 -3.32
CA ALA A 38 10.04 5.38 -4.01
C ALA A 38 10.84 6.28 -3.06
N THR A 39 10.33 6.51 -1.85
CA THR A 39 11.09 7.25 -0.80
C THR A 39 12.31 6.48 -0.27
N LYS A 40 12.37 5.15 -0.53
CA LYS A 40 13.47 4.28 -0.11
C LYS A 40 13.97 3.42 -1.28
N PRO A 41 14.87 3.95 -2.11
CA PRO A 41 15.34 3.29 -3.33
C PRO A 41 16.17 2.01 -3.07
N GLU A 42 16.59 1.76 -1.84
CA GLU A 42 17.29 0.53 -1.45
C GLU A 42 16.38 -0.71 -1.47
N ILE A 43 15.06 -0.52 -1.43
CA ILE A 43 14.09 -1.61 -1.44
C ILE A 43 13.85 -2.09 -2.87
N LYS A 44 14.16 -3.35 -3.16
CA LYS A 44 14.10 -3.91 -4.51
C LYS A 44 12.93 -4.84 -4.77
N ASN A 45 12.36 -5.44 -3.74
CA ASN A 45 11.27 -6.41 -3.86
C ASN A 45 10.07 -6.04 -3.00
N VAL A 46 8.90 -6.59 -3.37
CA VAL A 46 7.62 -6.28 -2.71
C VAL A 46 7.58 -6.77 -1.27
N TYR A 47 8.23 -7.90 -0.96
CA TYR A 47 8.29 -8.43 0.41
C TYR A 47 8.95 -7.43 1.38
N ASP A 48 10.12 -6.91 1.00
CA ASP A 48 10.86 -5.96 1.83
C ASP A 48 10.13 -4.60 1.91
N ALA A 49 9.44 -4.21 0.85
CA ALA A 49 8.58 -3.03 0.85
C ALA A 49 7.47 -3.15 1.90
N ILE A 50 6.71 -4.26 1.89
CA ILE A 50 5.65 -4.49 2.87
C ILE A 50 6.23 -4.56 4.28
N LYS A 51 7.33 -5.28 4.47
CA LYS A 51 7.99 -5.41 5.78
C LYS A 51 8.42 -4.06 6.35
N THR A 52 8.84 -3.14 5.49
CA THR A 52 9.34 -1.83 5.91
C THR A 52 8.22 -0.83 6.16
N PHE A 53 7.26 -0.74 5.23
CA PHE A 53 6.21 0.29 5.28
C PHE A 53 4.93 -0.16 5.98
N ARG A 54 4.58 -1.45 5.84
CA ARG A 54 3.33 -2.04 6.36
C ARG A 54 3.56 -3.40 7.01
N PRO A 55 4.39 -3.52 8.05
CA PRO A 55 4.66 -4.81 8.70
C PRO A 55 3.41 -5.48 9.26
N ALA A 56 2.36 -4.69 9.52
CA ALA A 56 1.06 -5.19 9.96
C ALA A 56 0.34 -6.07 8.92
N PHE A 57 0.72 -5.99 7.63
CA PHE A 57 0.13 -6.84 6.58
C PHE A 57 0.48 -8.31 6.74
N PHE A 58 1.60 -8.62 7.36
CA PHE A 58 2.00 -9.99 7.68
C PHE A 58 1.43 -10.49 9.02
N ARG A 59 0.79 -9.60 9.79
CA ARG A 59 0.18 -9.95 11.07
C ARG A 59 -1.31 -10.14 10.87
N VAL A 60 -1.77 -11.34 11.14
CA VAL A 60 -3.19 -11.61 11.18
C VAL A 60 -3.81 -10.87 12.36
N ARG A 61 -4.84 -10.11 12.09
CA ARG A 61 -5.76 -9.66 13.13
C ARG A 61 -6.80 -10.77 13.36
N ALA A 62 -6.57 -11.60 14.37
CA ALA A 62 -7.63 -12.45 14.85
C ALA A 62 -8.79 -11.53 15.27
N ARG A 63 -9.92 -11.64 14.59
CA ARG A 63 -11.15 -10.95 14.97
C ARG A 63 -11.81 -11.74 16.07
N GLY A 64 -11.71 -11.24 17.30
CA GLY A 64 -12.40 -11.81 18.45
C GLY A 64 -11.45 -12.43 19.46
N ASP A 65 -11.75 -12.15 20.73
CA ASP A 65 -11.02 -12.46 21.94
C ASP A 65 -10.94 -13.96 22.31
N ASN A 66 -10.74 -14.83 21.33
CA ASN A 66 -10.52 -16.25 21.57
C ASN A 66 -9.19 -16.67 20.94
N ALA A 67 -8.09 -16.16 21.51
CA ALA A 67 -6.74 -16.64 21.25
C ALA A 67 -6.50 -18.04 21.89
N ASP A 68 -7.56 -18.75 22.23
CA ASP A 68 -7.50 -20.13 22.71
C ASP A 68 -7.87 -21.07 21.57
N ASN A 69 -6.79 -21.63 20.98
CA ASN A 69 -6.73 -23.01 20.56
C ASN A 69 -7.83 -23.50 19.63
N THR A 70 -7.81 -23.07 18.38
CA THR A 70 -8.45 -23.91 17.37
C THR A 70 -7.52 -24.05 16.17
N SER A 71 -6.73 -25.12 16.21
CA SER A 71 -6.19 -25.80 15.06
C SER A 71 -7.36 -26.23 14.17
N THR A 72 -7.92 -25.31 13.42
CA THR A 72 -8.84 -25.67 12.36
C THR A 72 -8.02 -25.97 11.12
N SER A 73 -7.62 -27.23 11.04
CA SER A 73 -7.21 -27.90 9.82
C SER A 73 -8.26 -27.68 8.75
N GLY A 74 -7.95 -26.83 7.79
CA GLY A 74 -8.81 -26.57 6.64
C GLY A 74 -8.05 -25.87 5.54
N TYR A 75 -7.52 -26.63 4.62
CA TYR A 75 -7.02 -26.24 3.28
C TYR A 75 -6.13 -24.99 3.23
N GLY A 76 -4.80 -25.20 3.30
CA GLY A 76 -3.82 -24.22 2.87
C GLY A 76 -2.97 -23.57 3.95
N ALA A 77 -2.88 -24.13 5.16
CA ALA A 77 -1.93 -23.66 6.16
C ALA A 77 -0.56 -24.30 5.94
N SER A 78 0.28 -23.68 5.15
CA SER A 78 1.63 -24.19 4.88
C SER A 78 2.66 -23.91 5.97
N SER A 79 2.28 -23.45 7.16
CA SER A 79 3.26 -23.26 8.24
C SER A 79 2.70 -23.13 9.67
N GLY A 80 1.44 -23.52 9.92
CA GLY A 80 0.89 -23.48 11.28
C GLY A 80 0.74 -22.08 11.91
N ARG A 81 1.11 -21.04 11.21
CA ARG A 81 0.88 -19.64 11.62
C ARG A 81 -0.32 -19.08 10.89
N PRO A 82 -1.18 -18.34 11.58
CA PRO A 82 -2.25 -17.64 10.93
C PRO A 82 -1.67 -16.53 10.03
N GLU A 83 -1.76 -16.71 8.72
CA GLU A 83 -1.28 -15.77 7.70
C GLU A 83 -2.40 -15.40 6.74
N PRO A 84 -2.44 -14.16 6.20
CA PRO A 84 -3.40 -13.80 5.17
C PRO A 84 -3.13 -14.59 3.89
N SER A 85 -4.17 -14.91 3.14
CA SER A 85 -4.02 -15.52 1.82
C SER A 85 -3.33 -14.56 0.86
N LEU A 86 -2.41 -15.04 0.02
CA LEU A 86 -1.73 -14.19 -0.97
C LEU A 86 -2.39 -14.32 -2.33
N PHE A 87 -2.70 -13.19 -2.95
CA PHE A 87 -3.13 -13.10 -4.34
C PHE A 87 -2.24 -12.12 -5.10
N ILE A 88 -1.72 -12.56 -6.25
CA ILE A 88 -0.94 -11.74 -7.17
C ILE A 88 -1.69 -11.73 -8.49
N ASP A 89 -2.11 -10.55 -8.95
CA ASP A 89 -2.91 -10.36 -10.17
C ASP A 89 -4.12 -11.32 -10.22
N GLU A 90 -4.84 -11.43 -9.07
CA GLU A 90 -6.00 -12.30 -8.86
C GLU A 90 -5.70 -13.81 -8.81
N THR A 91 -4.47 -14.21 -9.00
CA THR A 91 -4.03 -15.60 -8.88
C THR A 91 -3.58 -15.88 -7.45
N ARG A 92 -4.08 -16.97 -6.85
CA ARG A 92 -3.70 -17.37 -5.50
C ARG A 92 -2.30 -17.97 -5.47
N PHE A 93 -1.51 -17.53 -4.50
CA PHE A 93 -0.19 -18.07 -4.18
C PHE A 93 -0.20 -18.66 -2.76
N GLU A 94 0.63 -19.68 -2.53
CA GLU A 94 0.64 -20.37 -1.25
C GLU A 94 1.54 -19.74 -0.20
N ARG A 95 2.58 -19.00 -0.65
CA ARG A 95 3.63 -18.50 0.24
C ARG A 95 3.82 -17.00 0.12
N LEU A 96 3.88 -16.34 1.26
CA LEU A 96 4.22 -14.90 1.31
C LEU A 96 5.66 -14.63 0.83
N ASP A 97 6.55 -15.61 0.90
CA ASP A 97 7.91 -15.49 0.39
C ASP A 97 7.98 -15.28 -1.13
N ASP A 98 6.95 -15.69 -1.88
CA ASP A 98 6.87 -15.47 -3.34
C ASP A 98 6.91 -13.98 -3.71
N LEU A 99 6.55 -13.10 -2.79
CA LEU A 99 6.68 -11.65 -2.93
C LEU A 99 8.12 -11.17 -3.10
N ARG A 100 9.11 -11.96 -2.73
CA ARG A 100 10.54 -11.65 -2.94
C ARG A 100 10.93 -11.69 -4.41
N ASN A 101 10.17 -12.44 -5.19
CA ASN A 101 10.39 -12.60 -6.64
C ASN A 101 9.77 -11.47 -7.46
N ILE A 102 9.01 -10.56 -6.82
CA ILE A 102 8.36 -9.45 -7.49
C ILE A 102 9.18 -8.18 -7.24
N PRO A 103 9.80 -7.60 -8.29
CA PRO A 103 10.50 -6.33 -8.16
C PRO A 103 9.52 -5.18 -7.92
N VAL A 104 9.92 -4.20 -7.09
CA VAL A 104 9.09 -3.03 -6.78
C VAL A 104 8.71 -2.24 -8.03
N GLY A 105 9.55 -2.23 -9.06
CA GLY A 105 9.26 -1.53 -10.32
C GLY A 105 8.08 -2.09 -11.11
N GLU A 106 7.65 -3.32 -10.82
CA GLU A 106 6.47 -3.92 -11.43
C GLU A 106 5.20 -3.75 -10.58
N LEU A 107 5.33 -3.23 -9.37
CA LEU A 107 4.22 -3.06 -8.45
C LEU A 107 3.31 -1.91 -8.87
N THR A 108 2.01 -2.16 -8.87
CA THR A 108 0.98 -1.12 -9.01
C THR A 108 0.35 -0.78 -7.66
N GLU A 109 0.01 -1.80 -6.87
CA GLU A 109 -0.63 -1.62 -5.57
C GLU A 109 -0.47 -2.88 -4.72
N VAL A 110 -0.33 -2.71 -3.40
CA VAL A 110 -0.57 -3.76 -2.43
C VAL A 110 -1.76 -3.35 -1.57
N LYS A 111 -2.74 -4.23 -1.44
CA LYS A 111 -3.93 -4.00 -0.61
C LYS A 111 -4.15 -5.16 0.35
N LEU A 112 -4.39 -4.83 1.62
CA LEU A 112 -4.85 -5.79 2.62
C LEU A 112 -6.38 -5.80 2.62
N LEU A 113 -6.95 -6.94 2.26
CA LEU A 113 -8.39 -7.18 2.28
C LEU A 113 -8.81 -7.80 3.60
N SER A 114 -9.94 -7.36 4.12
CA SER A 114 -10.59 -8.01 5.26
C SER A 114 -11.14 -9.40 4.87
N GLU A 115 -11.47 -10.22 5.85
CA GLU A 115 -12.14 -11.51 5.62
C GLU A 115 -13.39 -11.36 4.75
N SER A 116 -14.26 -10.39 5.09
CA SER A 116 -15.51 -10.16 4.35
C SER A 116 -15.24 -9.75 2.90
N GLU A 117 -14.31 -8.82 2.65
CA GLU A 117 -13.94 -8.40 1.29
C GLU A 117 -13.33 -9.55 0.48
N THR A 118 -12.50 -10.37 1.15
CA THR A 118 -11.87 -11.53 0.50
C THR A 118 -12.90 -12.58 0.13
N ASN A 119 -13.83 -12.89 1.03
CA ASN A 119 -14.88 -13.88 0.77
C ASN A 119 -15.85 -13.43 -0.33
N VAL A 120 -16.15 -12.13 -0.44
CA VAL A 120 -16.96 -11.59 -1.53
C VAL A 120 -16.23 -11.71 -2.88
N ARG A 121 -14.93 -11.49 -2.91
CA ARG A 121 -14.15 -11.45 -4.16
C ARG A 121 -13.64 -12.81 -4.62
N PHE A 122 -13.18 -13.63 -3.70
CA PHE A 122 -12.49 -14.88 -3.98
C PHE A 122 -13.22 -16.14 -3.43
N GLY A 123 -14.36 -15.93 -2.80
CA GLY A 123 -15.13 -17.01 -2.18
C GLY A 123 -14.72 -17.28 -0.72
N PRO A 124 -15.40 -18.23 -0.06
CA PRO A 124 -15.15 -18.58 1.34
C PRO A 124 -13.82 -19.31 1.50
N GLY A 125 -13.28 -19.33 2.72
CA GLY A 125 -12.05 -20.07 3.05
C GLY A 125 -10.84 -19.19 3.36
N HIS A 126 -11.06 -17.89 3.58
CA HIS A 126 -10.02 -16.91 3.89
C HIS A 126 -10.27 -16.24 5.25
N PRO A 127 -10.20 -16.99 6.38
CA PRO A 127 -10.58 -16.49 7.71
C PRO A 127 -9.71 -15.33 8.18
N TYR A 128 -8.56 -15.17 7.58
CA TYR A 128 -7.59 -14.12 7.93
C TYR A 128 -7.50 -13.01 6.89
N GLY A 129 -8.46 -12.96 5.95
CA GLY A 129 -8.41 -12.02 4.85
C GLY A 129 -7.35 -12.37 3.82
N ALA A 130 -7.00 -11.41 2.97
CA ALA A 130 -6.02 -11.61 1.91
C ALA A 130 -5.12 -10.40 1.71
N LEU A 131 -3.89 -10.68 1.31
CA LEU A 131 -2.97 -9.70 0.76
C LEU A 131 -3.08 -9.76 -0.76
N MET A 132 -3.57 -8.70 -1.36
CA MET A 132 -3.70 -8.59 -2.81
C MET A 132 -2.57 -7.69 -3.34
N VAL A 133 -1.79 -8.23 -4.24
CA VAL A 133 -0.71 -7.53 -4.95
C VAL A 133 -1.12 -7.40 -6.41
N THR A 134 -1.12 -6.18 -6.92
CA THR A 134 -1.40 -5.90 -8.33
C THR A 134 -0.10 -5.45 -8.99
N THR A 135 0.25 -6.08 -10.11
CA THR A 135 1.43 -5.74 -10.88
C THR A 135 1.07 -5.13 -12.24
N ASN A 136 2.03 -4.44 -12.85
CA ASN A 136 1.87 -3.88 -14.19
C ASN A 136 2.34 -4.84 -15.28
N ARG A 137 2.56 -6.14 -14.96
CA ARG A 137 2.91 -7.14 -15.95
C ARG A 137 1.77 -7.25 -16.96
N ARG A 138 2.02 -6.73 -18.16
CA ARG A 138 1.14 -7.01 -19.30
C ARG A 138 1.31 -8.49 -19.65
N ARG A 139 0.24 -9.24 -19.52
CA ARG A 139 0.14 -10.59 -20.11
C ARG A 139 0.08 -10.51 -21.62
#